data_c8e8b7e880f2b45b9ddacd7d8d28682d
#
_entry.id   c8e8b7e880f2b45b9ddacd7d8d28682d
#
_cell.length_a   1.000
_cell.length_b   1.000
_cell.length_c   1.000
_cell.angle_alpha   90.00
_cell.angle_beta   90.00
_cell.angle_gamma   90.00
#
_symmetry.space_group_name_H-M   'P 1'
#
loop_
_entity.id
_entity.type
_entity.pdbx_description
1 polymer ?
#
loop_
_entity_poly.entity_id
_entity_poly.type
_entity_poly.pdbx_seq_one_letter_code
_entity_poly.pdbx_strand_id
1 'polypeptide(L)'
;MKYEPGKGVSLFQEPTNRANGLTRDLQGRLIACEHDSRRVTRQELDGSITVVANSFQGRQLNRPNDVVVKSDGCIYFTDPWSSTVAPEQWDLTFSGVYRVTPDLGTISLLIGDFILPNGLAFSPDESVLYINDSRRGHIRAFDLLPNGTLAKQTDRVFVDLRGSEPGVPDGMKVDIEGNVYCGGAGGLWIMDPHGKKLGRVVHGALATTNLAFGGDDWKTLYFTSRNHLGAINVKIPGVPVPPQKK
;
A
#
# COMPACT_ATOMS: atom_id res chain seq x y z
N MET A 1 0.48 -3.60 -17.05
CA MET A 1 1.82 -3.57 -17.72
C MET A 1 2.84 -4.24 -16.82
N LYS A 2 3.89 -4.83 -17.37
CA LYS A 2 5.03 -5.44 -16.69
C LYS A 2 6.32 -4.81 -17.23
N TYR A 3 7.24 -4.49 -16.34
CA TYR A 3 8.59 -4.05 -16.71
C TYR A 3 9.58 -5.18 -16.38
N GLU A 4 10.47 -5.47 -17.33
CA GLU A 4 11.61 -6.38 -17.14
C GLU A 4 12.90 -5.66 -17.51
N PRO A 5 13.90 -5.61 -16.61
CA PRO A 5 15.19 -5.02 -16.93
C PRO A 5 15.78 -5.63 -18.22
N GLY A 6 16.29 -4.78 -19.10
CA GLY A 6 16.84 -5.19 -20.41
C GLY A 6 15.80 -5.53 -21.49
N LYS A 7 14.52 -5.74 -21.15
CA LYS A 7 13.46 -6.03 -22.12
C LYS A 7 12.44 -4.89 -22.26
N GLY A 8 12.35 -4.00 -21.24
CA GLY A 8 11.43 -2.88 -21.24
C GLY A 8 10.03 -3.23 -20.74
N VAL A 9 9.01 -2.49 -21.21
CA VAL A 9 7.63 -2.59 -20.78
C VAL A 9 6.81 -3.45 -21.75
N SER A 10 6.02 -4.38 -21.22
CA SER A 10 5.11 -5.24 -21.98
C SER A 10 3.72 -5.31 -21.34
N LEU A 11 2.71 -5.76 -22.10
CA LEU A 11 1.40 -6.06 -21.53
C LEU A 11 1.53 -7.29 -20.64
N PHE A 12 1.04 -7.19 -19.39
CA PHE A 12 0.97 -8.30 -18.45
C PHE A 12 -0.44 -8.90 -18.42
N GLN A 13 -1.45 -8.06 -18.23
CA GLN A 13 -2.84 -8.48 -18.09
C GLN A 13 -3.79 -7.37 -18.54
N GLU A 14 -4.90 -7.77 -19.17
CA GLU A 14 -6.01 -6.90 -19.55
C GLU A 14 -7.29 -7.76 -19.71
N PRO A 15 -8.46 -7.34 -19.16
CA PRO A 15 -8.67 -6.15 -18.32
C PRO A 15 -8.11 -6.34 -16.89
N THR A 16 -7.85 -5.22 -16.19
CA THR A 16 -7.41 -5.22 -14.80
C THR A 16 -8.43 -4.55 -13.85
N ASN A 17 -9.61 -4.16 -14.34
CA ASN A 17 -10.64 -3.42 -13.60
C ASN A 17 -10.05 -2.19 -12.87
N ARG A 18 -9.10 -1.49 -13.52
CA ARG A 18 -8.32 -0.40 -12.96
C ARG A 18 -7.63 -0.79 -11.66
N ALA A 19 -6.91 -1.92 -11.68
CA ALA A 19 -6.09 -2.33 -10.54
C ALA A 19 -5.11 -1.21 -10.15
N ASN A 20 -5.04 -0.92 -8.86
CA ASN A 20 -4.22 0.15 -8.27
C ASN A 20 -3.08 -0.45 -7.45
N GLY A 21 -3.25 -0.66 -6.14
CA GLY A 21 -2.27 -1.29 -5.27
C GLY A 21 -2.09 -2.78 -5.59
N LEU A 22 -0.83 -3.21 -5.63
CA LEU A 22 -0.43 -4.56 -5.98
C LEU A 22 0.57 -5.09 -4.97
N THR A 23 0.43 -6.35 -4.57
CA THR A 23 1.43 -7.07 -3.77
C THR A 23 1.43 -8.56 -4.12
N ARG A 24 2.29 -9.35 -3.46
CA ARG A 24 2.28 -10.81 -3.55
C ARG A 24 2.04 -11.41 -2.18
N ASP A 25 1.31 -12.52 -2.14
CA ASP A 25 1.15 -13.30 -0.93
C ASP A 25 2.32 -14.27 -0.69
N LEU A 26 2.26 -15.03 0.40
CA LEU A 26 3.34 -15.95 0.80
C LEU A 26 3.63 -17.07 -0.21
N GLN A 27 2.71 -17.34 -1.14
CA GLN A 27 2.85 -18.28 -2.25
C GLN A 27 3.31 -17.60 -3.55
N GLY A 28 3.54 -16.28 -3.52
CA GLY A 28 3.94 -15.49 -4.68
C GLY A 28 2.79 -15.13 -5.61
N ARG A 29 1.53 -15.39 -5.23
CA ARG A 29 0.34 -15.05 -6.00
C ARG A 29 0.09 -13.55 -5.95
N LEU A 30 -0.31 -12.97 -7.08
CA LEU A 30 -0.58 -11.54 -7.19
C LEU A 30 -1.89 -11.19 -6.46
N ILE A 31 -1.85 -10.20 -5.58
CA ILE A 31 -3.02 -9.57 -4.97
C ILE A 31 -3.17 -8.18 -5.55
N ALA A 32 -4.40 -7.80 -5.90
CA ALA A 32 -4.72 -6.54 -6.54
C ALA A 32 -5.95 -5.87 -5.89
N CYS A 33 -5.83 -4.55 -5.68
CA CYS A 33 -6.97 -3.68 -5.37
C CYS A 33 -7.59 -3.19 -6.67
N GLU A 34 -8.81 -3.61 -6.98
CA GLU A 34 -9.51 -3.26 -8.23
C GLU A 34 -10.52 -2.14 -7.97
N HIS A 35 -10.30 -0.97 -8.57
CA HIS A 35 -11.15 0.20 -8.37
C HIS A 35 -12.54 0.05 -9.01
N ASP A 36 -12.61 -0.43 -10.25
CA ASP A 36 -13.89 -0.44 -10.97
C ASP A 36 -14.81 -1.57 -10.52
N SER A 37 -14.24 -2.68 -10.07
CA SER A 37 -15.01 -3.79 -9.49
C SER A 37 -15.16 -3.69 -7.97
N ARG A 38 -14.56 -2.67 -7.33
CA ARG A 38 -14.69 -2.36 -5.90
C ARG A 38 -14.39 -3.58 -5.02
N ARG A 39 -13.24 -4.23 -5.28
CA ARG A 39 -12.85 -5.47 -4.59
C ARG A 39 -11.33 -5.62 -4.50
N VAL A 40 -10.89 -6.49 -3.61
CA VAL A 40 -9.53 -7.02 -3.58
C VAL A 40 -9.56 -8.44 -4.14
N THR A 41 -8.64 -8.75 -5.03
CA THR A 41 -8.55 -10.05 -5.71
C THR A 41 -7.18 -10.69 -5.53
N ARG A 42 -7.13 -12.00 -5.70
CA ARG A 42 -5.89 -12.79 -5.77
C ARG A 42 -5.91 -13.62 -7.06
N GLN A 43 -4.85 -13.49 -7.84
CA GLN A 43 -4.65 -14.36 -9.01
C GLN A 43 -3.98 -15.64 -8.54
N GLU A 44 -4.67 -16.76 -8.73
CA GLU A 44 -4.16 -18.08 -8.40
C GLU A 44 -3.07 -18.52 -9.40
N LEU A 45 -2.33 -19.58 -9.07
CA LEU A 45 -1.23 -20.07 -9.91
C LEU A 45 -1.71 -20.62 -11.26
N ASP A 46 -2.96 -21.05 -11.36
CA ASP A 46 -3.61 -21.49 -12.60
C ASP A 46 -4.17 -20.31 -13.43
N GLY A 47 -4.01 -19.07 -12.94
CA GLY A 47 -4.50 -17.86 -13.58
C GLY A 47 -5.93 -17.48 -13.22
N SER A 48 -6.67 -18.31 -12.48
CA SER A 48 -8.01 -17.98 -12.01
C SER A 48 -7.98 -16.85 -10.97
N ILE A 49 -9.11 -16.16 -10.78
CA ILE A 49 -9.23 -15.03 -9.87
C ILE A 49 -10.11 -15.42 -8.68
N THR A 50 -9.54 -15.35 -7.49
CA THR A 50 -10.26 -15.46 -6.21
C THR A 50 -10.57 -14.08 -5.66
N VAL A 51 -11.80 -13.83 -5.24
CA VAL A 51 -12.17 -12.61 -4.53
C VAL A 51 -11.71 -12.73 -3.08
N VAL A 52 -10.82 -11.83 -2.66
CA VAL A 52 -10.33 -11.72 -1.27
C VAL A 52 -11.34 -10.98 -0.41
N ALA A 53 -11.85 -9.86 -0.90
CA ALA A 53 -12.90 -9.07 -0.25
C ALA A 53 -13.60 -8.19 -1.29
N ASN A 54 -14.93 -8.07 -1.19
CA ASN A 54 -15.74 -7.14 -2.00
C ASN A 54 -16.79 -6.39 -1.17
N SER A 55 -16.98 -6.78 0.09
CA SER A 55 -17.98 -6.18 0.96
C SER A 55 -17.55 -6.24 2.43
N PHE A 56 -18.11 -5.34 3.23
CA PHE A 56 -18.01 -5.34 4.68
C PHE A 56 -19.41 -5.16 5.28
N GLN A 57 -19.83 -6.05 6.18
CA GLN A 57 -21.17 -6.05 6.79
C GLN A 57 -22.32 -6.00 5.76
N GLY A 58 -22.17 -6.74 4.65
CA GLY A 58 -23.16 -6.80 3.58
C GLY A 58 -23.21 -5.56 2.66
N ARG A 59 -22.34 -4.58 2.86
CA ARG A 59 -22.21 -3.38 2.02
C ARG A 59 -20.96 -3.47 1.15
N GLN A 60 -21.06 -3.08 -0.11
CA GLN A 60 -19.95 -3.11 -1.04
C GLN A 60 -18.82 -2.17 -0.58
N LEU A 61 -17.56 -2.60 -0.76
CA LEU A 61 -16.39 -1.76 -0.49
C LEU A 61 -16.41 -0.48 -1.34
N ASN A 62 -15.69 0.54 -0.91
CA ASN A 62 -15.58 1.80 -1.66
C ASN A 62 -14.74 1.62 -2.93
N ARG A 63 -13.44 1.79 -2.83
CA ARG A 63 -12.47 1.62 -3.91
C ARG A 63 -11.14 1.18 -3.32
N PRO A 64 -10.95 -0.11 -3.00
CA PRO A 64 -9.70 -0.59 -2.41
C PRO A 64 -8.50 -0.02 -3.14
N ASN A 65 -7.56 0.56 -2.37
CA ASN A 65 -6.49 1.39 -2.94
C ASN A 65 -5.13 0.70 -2.88
N ASP A 66 -4.60 0.40 -1.69
CA ASP A 66 -3.31 -0.27 -1.53
C ASP A 66 -3.42 -1.49 -0.60
N VAL A 67 -2.46 -2.42 -0.70
CA VAL A 67 -2.54 -3.72 -0.05
C VAL A 67 -1.16 -4.24 0.35
N VAL A 68 -1.07 -4.85 1.53
CA VAL A 68 0.11 -5.56 2.02
C VAL A 68 -0.28 -6.90 2.63
N VAL A 69 0.66 -7.83 2.65
CA VAL A 69 0.49 -9.15 3.27
C VAL A 69 1.48 -9.28 4.42
N LYS A 70 0.98 -9.69 5.58
CA LYS A 70 1.78 -9.97 6.76
C LYS A 70 2.37 -11.39 6.70
N SER A 71 3.46 -11.67 7.42
CA SER A 71 4.13 -12.98 7.45
C SER A 71 3.24 -14.13 7.96
N ASP A 72 2.14 -13.82 8.65
CA ASP A 72 1.12 -14.80 9.04
C ASP A 72 0.09 -15.10 7.92
N GLY A 73 0.22 -14.44 6.77
CA GLY A 73 -0.67 -14.58 5.61
C GLY A 73 -1.91 -13.70 5.63
N CYS A 74 -2.12 -12.90 6.69
CA CYS A 74 -3.21 -11.94 6.72
C CYS A 74 -2.98 -10.82 5.70
N ILE A 75 -4.06 -10.39 5.04
CA ILE A 75 -4.05 -9.35 4.01
C ILE A 75 -4.62 -8.08 4.62
N TYR A 76 -3.89 -6.97 4.49
CA TYR A 76 -4.32 -5.66 4.97
C TYR A 76 -4.45 -4.71 3.78
N PHE A 77 -5.56 -3.98 3.71
CA PHE A 77 -5.79 -3.06 2.60
C PHE A 77 -6.52 -1.79 3.05
N THR A 78 -6.35 -0.74 2.27
CA THR A 78 -7.03 0.54 2.43
C THR A 78 -8.20 0.63 1.45
N ASP A 79 -9.30 1.21 1.90
CA ASP A 79 -10.52 1.38 1.11
C ASP A 79 -11.06 2.81 1.26
N PRO A 80 -10.45 3.79 0.56
CA PRO A 80 -10.82 5.18 0.67
C PRO A 80 -12.20 5.45 0.07
N TRP A 81 -12.94 6.31 0.74
CA TRP A 81 -14.09 6.97 0.15
C TRP A 81 -13.60 8.05 -0.83
N SER A 82 -14.04 8.00 -2.07
CA SER A 82 -13.55 8.90 -3.11
C SER A 82 -14.56 10.00 -3.43
N SER A 83 -14.14 11.24 -3.34
CA SER A 83 -14.96 12.40 -3.72
C SER A 83 -15.23 12.52 -5.22
N THR A 84 -14.67 11.64 -6.05
CA THR A 84 -14.91 11.62 -7.50
C THR A 84 -16.15 10.82 -7.90
N VAL A 85 -16.80 10.16 -6.93
CA VAL A 85 -18.03 9.39 -7.12
C VAL A 85 -19.11 10.04 -6.26
N ALA A 86 -20.30 10.16 -6.81
CA ALA A 86 -21.42 10.80 -6.11
C ALA A 86 -21.76 10.04 -4.79
N PRO A 87 -22.03 10.76 -3.68
CA PRO A 87 -22.22 10.15 -2.37
C PRO A 87 -23.29 9.05 -2.33
N GLU A 88 -24.32 9.18 -3.12
CA GLU A 88 -25.43 8.21 -3.23
C GLU A 88 -25.03 6.88 -3.87
N GLN A 89 -23.85 6.81 -4.46
CA GLN A 89 -23.27 5.59 -5.06
C GLN A 89 -22.40 4.79 -4.08
N TRP A 90 -22.23 5.29 -2.85
CA TRP A 90 -21.42 4.64 -1.83
C TRP A 90 -22.30 3.88 -0.84
N ASP A 91 -22.00 2.61 -0.64
CA ASP A 91 -22.68 1.79 0.37
C ASP A 91 -22.12 2.05 1.78
N LEU A 92 -20.82 2.26 1.88
CA LEU A 92 -20.13 2.61 3.13
C LEU A 92 -20.02 4.13 3.28
N THR A 93 -20.23 4.64 4.49
CA THR A 93 -20.21 6.08 4.80
C THR A 93 -18.87 6.56 5.38
N PHE A 94 -17.85 5.73 5.32
CA PHE A 94 -16.52 6.00 5.87
C PHE A 94 -15.43 5.37 4.99
N SER A 95 -14.22 5.88 5.10
CA SER A 95 -13.01 5.26 4.56
C SER A 95 -12.47 4.24 5.55
N GLY A 96 -12.24 3.00 5.10
CA GLY A 96 -11.81 1.91 5.96
C GLY A 96 -10.37 1.46 5.73
N VAL A 97 -9.76 0.91 6.78
CA VAL A 97 -8.59 0.05 6.69
C VAL A 97 -8.98 -1.31 7.24
N TYR A 98 -8.73 -2.34 6.47
CA TYR A 98 -9.25 -3.68 6.75
C TYR A 98 -8.15 -4.71 6.86
N ARG A 99 -8.45 -5.80 7.57
CA ARG A 99 -7.67 -7.02 7.63
C ARG A 99 -8.53 -8.21 7.22
N VAL A 100 -7.99 -9.07 6.37
CA VAL A 100 -8.61 -10.34 5.96
C VAL A 100 -7.73 -11.49 6.44
N THR A 101 -8.34 -12.52 7.00
CA THR A 101 -7.64 -13.74 7.45
C THR A 101 -7.12 -14.56 6.26
N PRO A 102 -6.07 -15.40 6.44
CA PRO A 102 -5.44 -16.15 5.34
C PRO A 102 -6.38 -17.11 4.61
N ASP A 103 -7.39 -17.63 5.32
CA ASP A 103 -8.46 -18.49 4.79
C ASP A 103 -9.55 -17.70 4.06
N LEU A 104 -9.46 -16.36 4.03
CA LEU A 104 -10.42 -15.42 3.47
C LEU A 104 -11.80 -15.46 4.16
N GLY A 105 -11.90 -16.14 5.30
CA GLY A 105 -13.18 -16.34 6.02
C GLY A 105 -13.62 -15.14 6.83
N THR A 106 -12.71 -14.24 7.19
CA THR A 106 -13.03 -13.10 8.05
C THR A 106 -12.42 -11.80 7.53
N ILE A 107 -13.26 -10.78 7.34
CA ILE A 107 -12.86 -9.38 7.13
C ILE A 107 -13.16 -8.58 8.40
N SER A 108 -12.19 -7.81 8.86
CA SER A 108 -12.30 -6.95 10.04
C SER A 108 -11.95 -5.52 9.70
N LEU A 109 -12.77 -4.57 10.12
CA LEU A 109 -12.43 -3.15 10.09
C LEU A 109 -11.45 -2.86 11.23
N LEU A 110 -10.24 -2.41 10.89
CA LEU A 110 -9.23 -2.01 11.86
C LEU A 110 -9.47 -0.59 12.35
N ILE A 111 -9.70 0.33 11.41
CA ILE A 111 -9.94 1.75 11.68
C ILE A 111 -10.72 2.39 10.54
N GLY A 112 -11.61 3.36 10.85
CA GLY A 112 -12.51 4.00 9.89
C GLY A 112 -12.55 5.52 9.99
N ASP A 113 -11.51 6.17 10.54
CA ASP A 113 -11.45 7.62 10.77
C ASP A 113 -10.48 8.38 9.84
N PHE A 114 -9.90 7.68 8.86
CA PHE A 114 -9.13 8.30 7.80
C PHE A 114 -10.05 9.09 6.85
N ILE A 115 -9.50 10.15 6.22
CA ILE A 115 -10.21 10.84 5.14
C ILE A 115 -9.95 10.13 3.81
N LEU A 116 -8.67 9.90 3.49
CA LEU A 116 -8.25 9.24 2.26
C LEU A 116 -7.07 8.30 2.55
N PRO A 117 -7.31 7.14 3.21
CA PRO A 117 -6.25 6.18 3.46
C PRO A 117 -5.73 5.64 2.13
N ASN A 118 -4.42 5.60 1.98
CA ASN A 118 -3.76 5.20 0.75
C ASN A 118 -2.68 4.15 1.04
N GLY A 119 -1.39 4.48 0.91
CA GLY A 119 -0.32 3.54 1.16
C GLY A 119 -0.28 3.02 2.60
N LEU A 120 0.07 1.74 2.74
CA LEU A 120 0.32 1.10 4.03
C LEU A 120 1.53 0.19 3.96
N ALA A 121 2.23 0.03 5.09
CA ALA A 121 3.41 -0.84 5.21
C ALA A 121 3.62 -1.26 6.67
N PHE A 122 4.22 -2.44 6.87
CA PHE A 122 4.68 -2.88 8.18
C PHE A 122 6.12 -2.45 8.45
N SER A 123 6.46 -2.28 9.74
CA SER A 123 7.86 -2.30 10.17
C SER A 123 8.49 -3.67 9.87
N PRO A 124 9.85 -3.78 9.79
CA PRO A 124 10.49 -5.05 9.44
C PRO A 124 10.18 -6.21 10.39
N ASP A 125 9.89 -5.92 11.65
CA ASP A 125 9.48 -6.88 12.67
C ASP A 125 7.96 -7.10 12.72
N GLU A 126 7.22 -6.36 11.89
CA GLU A 126 5.75 -6.37 11.80
C GLU A 126 5.03 -5.96 13.10
N SER A 127 5.72 -5.28 14.00
CA SER A 127 5.14 -4.77 15.24
C SER A 127 4.37 -3.46 15.07
N VAL A 128 4.64 -2.71 13.98
CA VAL A 128 4.01 -1.43 13.65
C VAL A 128 3.39 -1.49 12.26
N LEU A 129 2.16 -0.99 12.13
CA LEU A 129 1.53 -0.70 10.84
C LEU A 129 1.52 0.80 10.60
N TYR A 130 2.16 1.22 9.52
CA TYR A 130 2.11 2.59 9.00
C TYR A 130 0.99 2.69 7.98
N ILE A 131 0.19 3.77 8.05
CA ILE A 131 -0.89 4.07 7.10
C ILE A 131 -0.86 5.56 6.83
N ASN A 132 -0.85 5.94 5.57
CA ASN A 132 -0.93 7.36 5.24
C ASN A 132 -2.35 7.82 4.91
N ASP A 133 -2.58 9.13 5.05
CA ASP A 133 -3.78 9.82 4.64
C ASP A 133 -3.39 10.87 3.61
N SER A 134 -3.70 10.63 2.35
CA SER A 134 -3.36 11.55 1.26
C SER A 134 -4.04 12.92 1.41
N ARG A 135 -5.21 12.98 2.03
CA ARG A 135 -5.95 14.25 2.23
C ARG A 135 -5.39 15.04 3.41
N ARG A 136 -5.06 14.35 4.52
CA ARG A 136 -4.44 14.99 5.69
C ARG A 136 -2.96 15.26 5.50
N GLY A 137 -2.31 14.59 4.55
CA GLY A 137 -0.92 14.80 4.18
C GLY A 137 0.09 14.24 5.17
N HIS A 138 -0.28 13.21 5.94
CA HIS A 138 0.58 12.62 6.96
C HIS A 138 0.55 11.07 6.94
N ILE A 139 1.51 10.47 7.64
CA ILE A 139 1.53 9.06 7.96
C ILE A 139 1.17 8.90 9.43
N ARG A 140 0.27 7.96 9.75
CA ARG A 140 0.00 7.49 11.12
C ARG A 140 0.67 6.15 11.34
N ALA A 141 1.08 5.89 12.58
CA ALA A 141 1.64 4.62 13.02
C ALA A 141 0.80 4.04 14.15
N PHE A 142 0.62 2.73 14.10
CA PHE A 142 -0.13 1.95 15.09
C PHE A 142 0.68 0.72 15.48
N ASP A 143 0.80 0.45 16.76
CA ASP A 143 1.35 -0.83 17.19
C ASP A 143 0.32 -1.95 16.94
N LEU A 144 0.80 -3.13 16.58
CA LEU A 144 -0.03 -4.29 16.33
C LEU A 144 -0.14 -5.15 17.59
N LEU A 145 -1.34 -5.61 17.86
CA LEU A 145 -1.59 -6.65 18.84
C LEU A 145 -1.23 -8.03 18.27
N PRO A 146 -0.97 -9.05 19.10
CA PRO A 146 -0.63 -10.40 18.64
C PRO A 146 -1.66 -11.04 17.69
N ASN A 147 -2.93 -10.63 17.78
CA ASN A 147 -4.00 -11.09 16.90
C ASN A 147 -4.05 -10.34 15.55
N GLY A 148 -3.10 -9.42 15.29
CA GLY A 148 -3.02 -8.64 14.07
C GLY A 148 -4.00 -7.45 14.00
N THR A 149 -4.67 -7.09 15.09
CA THR A 149 -5.45 -5.85 15.18
C THR A 149 -4.61 -4.70 15.70
N LEU A 150 -5.12 -3.46 15.56
CA LEU A 150 -4.42 -2.26 16.00
C LEU A 150 -4.59 -2.04 17.51
N ALA A 151 -3.51 -1.76 18.21
CA ALA A 151 -3.52 -1.17 19.55
C ALA A 151 -3.88 0.33 19.41
N LYS A 152 -5.18 0.65 19.35
CA LYS A 152 -5.68 2.00 19.00
C LYS A 152 -5.15 3.11 19.90
N GLN A 153 -4.78 2.79 21.13
CA GLN A 153 -4.19 3.75 22.09
C GLN A 153 -2.74 4.17 21.70
N THR A 154 -2.12 3.46 20.77
CA THR A 154 -0.77 3.79 20.28
C THR A 154 -0.78 4.64 19.00
N ASP A 155 -1.97 5.02 18.54
CA ASP A 155 -2.15 5.89 17.38
C ASP A 155 -1.37 7.19 17.53
N ARG A 156 -0.51 7.45 16.55
CA ARG A 156 0.32 8.65 16.52
C ARG A 156 0.59 9.11 15.10
N VAL A 157 0.70 10.42 14.91
CA VAL A 157 1.25 10.96 13.66
C VAL A 157 2.74 10.63 13.65
N PHE A 158 3.13 9.77 12.70
CA PHE A 158 4.53 9.38 12.51
C PHE A 158 5.31 10.49 11.84
N VAL A 159 4.76 11.08 10.76
CA VAL A 159 5.38 12.20 10.04
C VAL A 159 4.34 12.98 9.24
N ASP A 160 4.54 14.28 9.14
CA ASP A 160 3.80 15.19 8.26
C ASP A 160 4.59 15.38 6.95
N LEU A 161 3.97 15.07 5.81
CA LEU A 161 4.55 15.18 4.47
C LEU A 161 3.89 16.28 3.63
N ARG A 162 3.12 17.18 4.26
CA ARG A 162 2.56 18.35 3.58
C ARG A 162 3.67 19.27 3.11
N GLY A 163 3.39 20.00 2.03
CA GLY A 163 4.27 21.01 1.48
C GLY A 163 3.57 21.81 0.38
N SER A 164 4.23 22.87 -0.12
CA SER A 164 3.73 23.68 -1.22
C SER A 164 3.99 23.07 -2.60
N GLU A 165 4.89 22.09 -2.67
CA GLU A 165 5.22 21.40 -3.91
C GLU A 165 4.15 20.35 -4.24
N PRO A 166 3.99 19.99 -5.54
CA PRO A 166 3.06 18.92 -5.94
C PRO A 166 3.39 17.57 -5.27
N GLY A 167 2.35 16.80 -4.96
CA GLY A 167 2.44 15.48 -4.36
C GLY A 167 1.72 15.39 -3.03
N VAL A 168 1.29 14.19 -2.71
CA VAL A 168 0.62 13.82 -1.45
C VAL A 168 1.19 12.48 -1.00
N PRO A 169 1.06 12.10 0.28
CA PRO A 169 1.34 10.72 0.69
C PRO A 169 0.52 9.74 -0.16
N ASP A 170 1.22 8.79 -0.80
CA ASP A 170 0.65 7.79 -1.70
C ASP A 170 1.26 6.42 -1.38
N GLY A 171 1.65 5.60 -2.34
CA GLY A 171 2.28 4.31 -2.06
C GLY A 171 3.45 4.41 -1.08
N MET A 172 3.65 3.37 -0.29
CA MET A 172 4.64 3.34 0.80
C MET A 172 5.30 1.97 0.94
N LYS A 173 6.60 1.95 1.23
CA LYS A 173 7.37 0.73 1.54
C LYS A 173 8.38 1.01 2.66
N VAL A 174 8.95 -0.06 3.22
CA VAL A 174 9.91 -0.01 4.32
C VAL A 174 11.15 -0.83 3.95
N ASP A 175 12.33 -0.37 4.36
CA ASP A 175 13.57 -1.14 4.23
C ASP A 175 13.86 -1.99 5.48
N ILE A 176 14.88 -2.83 5.41
CA ILE A 176 15.20 -3.76 6.51
C ILE A 176 15.71 -3.07 7.79
N GLU A 177 16.11 -1.80 7.72
CA GLU A 177 16.49 -0.98 8.88
C GLU A 177 15.31 -0.19 9.44
N GLY A 178 14.11 -0.33 8.83
CA GLY A 178 12.89 0.31 9.28
C GLY A 178 12.69 1.72 8.72
N ASN A 179 13.51 2.18 7.78
CA ASN A 179 13.25 3.45 7.15
C ASN A 179 12.02 3.36 6.25
N VAL A 180 11.14 4.34 6.36
CA VAL A 180 9.88 4.42 5.63
C VAL A 180 10.07 5.28 4.38
N TYR A 181 9.68 4.75 3.23
CA TYR A 181 9.69 5.41 1.94
C TYR A 181 8.25 5.70 1.51
N CYS A 182 7.92 6.94 1.22
CA CYS A 182 6.56 7.34 0.86
C CYS A 182 6.56 8.52 -0.11
N GLY A 183 5.67 8.49 -1.08
CA GLY A 183 5.36 9.69 -1.86
C GLY A 183 4.94 10.83 -0.94
N GLY A 184 5.17 12.07 -1.37
CA GLY A 184 4.78 13.26 -0.61
C GLY A 184 5.01 14.54 -1.41
N ALA A 185 4.80 15.69 -0.79
CA ALA A 185 5.05 16.97 -1.45
C ALA A 185 6.51 17.06 -1.92
N GLY A 186 6.70 17.24 -3.21
CA GLY A 186 8.00 17.46 -3.86
C GLY A 186 8.83 16.19 -4.12
N GLY A 187 8.28 14.98 -3.99
CA GLY A 187 8.96 13.75 -4.38
C GLY A 187 8.74 12.54 -3.47
N LEU A 188 9.70 11.62 -3.50
CA LEU A 188 9.72 10.43 -2.66
C LEU A 188 10.52 10.71 -1.38
N TRP A 189 9.87 10.76 -0.26
CA TRP A 189 10.46 10.99 1.06
C TRP A 189 11.00 9.71 1.68
N ILE A 190 12.08 9.84 2.43
CA ILE A 190 12.71 8.78 3.22
C ILE A 190 12.76 9.27 4.67
N MET A 191 12.18 8.51 5.59
CA MET A 191 12.10 8.78 7.03
C MET A 191 12.74 7.65 7.80
N ASP A 192 13.44 7.97 8.90
CA ASP A 192 13.94 6.95 9.82
C ASP A 192 12.79 6.31 10.63
N PRO A 193 13.05 5.23 11.41
CA PRO A 193 12.03 4.56 12.22
C PRO A 193 11.33 5.45 13.25
N HIS A 194 11.87 6.64 13.53
CA HIS A 194 11.31 7.63 14.47
C HIS A 194 10.53 8.75 13.76
N GLY A 195 10.38 8.70 12.44
CA GLY A 195 9.69 9.69 11.64
C GLY A 195 10.52 10.92 11.27
N LYS A 196 11.82 10.93 11.57
CA LYS A 196 12.71 12.00 11.15
C LYS A 196 12.97 11.89 9.64
N LYS A 197 12.70 12.97 8.92
CA LYS A 197 12.99 13.06 7.48
C LYS A 197 14.50 13.00 7.24
N LEU A 198 14.97 11.97 6.55
CA LEU A 198 16.37 11.81 6.18
C LEU A 198 16.70 12.52 4.87
N GLY A 199 15.74 12.57 3.96
CA GLY A 199 15.88 13.20 2.66
C GLY A 199 14.71 12.86 1.73
N ARG A 200 14.83 13.28 0.49
CA ARG A 200 13.89 12.92 -0.56
C ARG A 200 14.57 12.71 -1.90
N VAL A 201 14.01 11.82 -2.71
CA VAL A 201 14.37 11.67 -4.12
C VAL A 201 13.49 12.62 -4.93
N VAL A 202 14.14 13.58 -5.59
CA VAL A 202 13.49 14.50 -6.52
C VAL A 202 13.67 13.97 -7.93
N HIS A 203 12.59 13.56 -8.57
CA HIS A 203 12.63 12.93 -9.90
C HIS A 203 11.98 13.76 -11.00
N GLY A 204 12.04 15.05 -10.82
CA GLY A 204 11.90 16.06 -11.90
C GLY A 204 10.52 16.59 -12.17
N ALA A 205 9.40 16.02 -11.83
CA ALA A 205 8.19 16.70 -12.26
C ALA A 205 6.90 16.37 -11.51
N LEU A 206 6.75 15.21 -10.91
CA LEU A 206 5.41 14.80 -10.57
C LEU A 206 5.43 14.02 -9.25
N ALA A 207 4.26 13.93 -8.65
CA ALA A 207 4.05 13.14 -7.44
C ALA A 207 4.49 11.70 -7.65
N THR A 208 5.24 11.13 -6.72
CA THR A 208 5.45 9.68 -6.62
C THR A 208 4.12 9.04 -6.26
N THR A 209 3.65 8.08 -7.07
CA THR A 209 2.34 7.45 -6.86
C THR A 209 2.46 6.10 -6.16
N ASN A 210 3.45 5.29 -6.47
CA ASN A 210 3.74 4.06 -5.72
C ASN A 210 5.21 3.68 -5.88
N LEU A 211 5.67 2.71 -5.10
CA LEU A 211 7.04 2.23 -5.12
C LEU A 211 7.12 0.75 -4.74
N ALA A 212 8.21 0.12 -5.16
CA ALA A 212 8.53 -1.24 -4.78
C ALA A 212 10.05 -1.45 -4.78
N PHE A 213 10.54 -2.19 -3.81
CA PHE A 213 11.89 -2.72 -3.88
C PHE A 213 11.92 -3.97 -4.77
N GLY A 214 13.04 -4.20 -5.44
CA GLY A 214 13.25 -5.34 -6.32
C GLY A 214 14.73 -5.58 -6.60
N GLY A 215 15.01 -6.41 -7.60
CA GLY A 215 16.32 -7.00 -7.81
C GLY A 215 16.56 -8.19 -6.87
N ASP A 216 17.59 -9.00 -7.16
CA ASP A 216 17.89 -10.21 -6.37
C ASP A 216 18.30 -9.87 -4.92
N ASP A 217 18.85 -8.68 -4.72
CA ASP A 217 19.32 -8.17 -3.43
C ASP A 217 18.34 -7.16 -2.77
N TRP A 218 17.18 -6.91 -3.37
CA TRP A 218 16.19 -5.93 -2.91
C TRP A 218 16.71 -4.49 -2.80
N LYS A 219 17.77 -4.15 -3.53
CA LYS A 219 18.41 -2.81 -3.51
C LYS A 219 18.05 -1.93 -4.68
N THR A 220 17.18 -2.37 -5.57
CA THR A 220 16.64 -1.51 -6.63
C THR A 220 15.27 -1.01 -6.18
N LEU A 221 15.17 0.29 -5.95
CA LEU A 221 13.90 0.94 -5.66
C LEU A 221 13.28 1.43 -6.95
N TYR A 222 12.18 0.79 -7.35
CA TYR A 222 11.31 1.23 -8.45
C TYR A 222 10.24 2.16 -7.91
N PHE A 223 9.91 3.20 -8.65
CA PHE A 223 8.81 4.11 -8.29
C PHE A 223 8.04 4.55 -9.53
N THR A 224 6.74 4.74 -9.38
CA THR A 224 5.87 5.26 -10.42
C THR A 224 5.53 6.73 -10.16
N SER A 225 5.38 7.48 -11.24
CA SER A 225 4.97 8.88 -11.24
C SER A 225 4.12 9.15 -12.47
N ARG A 226 2.80 9.09 -12.33
CA ARG A 226 1.84 9.15 -13.43
C ARG A 226 2.17 8.14 -14.54
N ASN A 227 2.78 8.58 -15.62
CA ASN A 227 3.14 7.77 -16.80
C ASN A 227 4.64 7.39 -16.86
N HIS A 228 5.38 7.61 -15.79
CA HIS A 228 6.81 7.27 -15.71
C HIS A 228 7.04 6.16 -14.70
N LEU A 229 7.99 5.30 -15.02
CA LEU A 229 8.61 4.36 -14.11
C LEU A 229 10.07 4.78 -13.94
N GLY A 230 10.45 5.06 -12.69
CA GLY A 230 11.83 5.33 -12.30
C GLY A 230 12.44 4.15 -11.55
N ALA A 231 13.76 4.08 -11.55
CA ALA A 231 14.52 3.12 -10.74
C ALA A 231 15.79 3.78 -10.21
N ILE A 232 16.11 3.52 -8.95
CA ILE A 232 17.37 3.94 -8.30
C ILE A 232 17.93 2.81 -7.47
N ASN A 233 19.24 2.72 -7.39
CA ASN A 233 19.89 1.82 -6.45
C ASN A 233 19.98 2.47 -5.07
N VAL A 234 19.62 1.71 -4.05
CA VAL A 234 19.69 2.12 -2.65
C VAL A 234 20.74 1.28 -1.92
N LYS A 235 21.24 1.81 -0.80
CA LYS A 235 22.24 1.10 0.01
C LYS A 235 21.63 0.02 0.89
N ILE A 236 20.46 0.31 1.47
CA ILE A 236 19.74 -0.56 2.40
C ILE A 236 18.69 -1.33 1.59
N PRO A 237 18.64 -2.66 1.68
CA PRO A 237 17.63 -3.44 0.99
C PRO A 237 16.22 -3.16 1.53
N GLY A 238 15.24 -3.19 0.66
CA GLY A 238 13.84 -3.21 1.10
C GLY A 238 13.46 -4.51 1.80
N VAL A 239 12.39 -4.47 2.61
CA VAL A 239 11.79 -5.69 3.14
C VAL A 239 11.29 -6.53 1.97
N PRO A 240 11.68 -7.82 1.86
CA PRO A 240 11.27 -8.68 0.76
C PRO A 240 9.74 -8.86 0.66
N VAL A 241 9.24 -9.00 -0.57
CA VAL A 241 7.83 -9.32 -0.86
C VAL A 241 7.78 -10.55 -1.76
N PRO A 242 7.16 -11.63 -1.35
CA PRO A 242 6.43 -11.83 -0.08
C PRO A 242 7.34 -11.78 1.14
N PRO A 243 6.78 -11.40 2.30
CA PRO A 243 7.52 -11.43 3.54
C PRO A 243 7.98 -12.87 3.84
N GLN A 244 9.21 -13.02 4.29
CA GLN A 244 9.73 -14.32 4.68
C GLN A 244 9.20 -14.69 6.07
N LYS A 245 8.80 -15.95 6.24
CA LYS A 245 8.45 -16.46 7.58
C LYS A 245 9.68 -16.33 8.47
N LYS A 246 9.49 -15.64 9.58
CA LYS A 246 10.48 -15.59 10.66
C LYS A 246 10.49 -16.88 11.47
#